data_bfc4c5b2f22421d196ab3171d0bb040a
#
_entry.id   bfc4c5b2f22421d196ab3171d0bb040a
#
_cell.length_a   1.000
_cell.length_b   1.000
_cell.length_c   1.000
_cell.angle_alpha   90.00
_cell.angle_beta   90.00
_cell.angle_gamma   90.00
#
_symmetry.space_group_name_H-M   'P 1'
#
loop_
_entity.id
_entity.type
_entity.pdbx_description
1 polymer ?
#
loop_
_entity_poly.entity_id
_entity_poly.type
_entity_poly.pdbx_seq_one_letter_code
_entity_poly.pdbx_strand_id
1 'polypeptide(L)'
;MANGTFDIQQTDAQLQAILNKIQPLVTTGSTAPLGFGYGVCETAGATAAKTVSMTNTVLTPGGIIAVNFVNAFTASSPTLSVNGSAAKPIKIYGNAMPMGKVHANTILVMNYDGTQFNVIAIQSQTAAAPTGFVDLALPSGLLWCEHNVGASTPYEDGLYFSWGNVTGHTGDDGYDFGTSNEGPYAQTPGAALTGNIPTNGTYDAARHNMGAPCRMPTVGEFQELNAQCDSEWTDEDGVAGRRFTSRINGNSIFFPASGYRSGTGLSNRGSYGYYWSASLYSQTHGCNLRFNSTGVNPANNFYRFYGFSVRAVQ
;
A
#
# COMPACT_ATOMS: atom_id res chain seq x y z
N MET A 1 -1.72 -22.51 29.66
CA MET A 1 -1.89 -21.28 28.92
C MET A 1 -0.71 -21.16 28.00
N ALA A 2 -0.92 -21.19 26.70
CA ALA A 2 0.15 -21.16 25.71
C ALA A 2 0.80 -19.75 25.70
N ASN A 3 2.10 -19.69 25.96
CA ASN A 3 2.89 -18.49 25.76
C ASN A 3 2.90 -18.18 24.24
N GLY A 4 2.13 -17.19 23.82
CA GLY A 4 2.27 -16.62 22.50
C GLY A 4 3.61 -15.92 22.38
N THR A 5 4.53 -16.49 21.65
CA THR A 5 5.75 -15.82 21.20
C THR A 5 5.36 -14.78 20.18
N PHE A 6 5.54 -13.50 20.50
CA PHE A 6 5.47 -12.42 19.51
C PHE A 6 6.77 -12.46 18.70
N ASP A 7 6.69 -12.94 17.48
CA ASP A 7 7.79 -12.82 16.52
C ASP A 7 7.68 -11.47 15.81
N ILE A 8 8.40 -10.48 16.31
CA ILE A 8 8.49 -9.17 15.68
C ILE A 8 9.77 -9.17 14.85
N GLN A 9 9.63 -9.44 13.57
CA GLN A 9 10.71 -9.30 12.59
C GLN A 9 10.95 -7.84 12.20
N GLN A 10 10.99 -6.95 13.17
CA GLN A 10 11.38 -5.57 12.91
C GLN A 10 12.55 -5.17 13.77
N THR A 11 13.61 -4.75 13.12
CA THR A 11 14.88 -4.28 13.66
C THR A 11 14.80 -2.86 14.25
N ASP A 12 13.65 -2.43 14.76
CA ASP A 12 13.58 -1.18 15.49
C ASP A 12 14.09 -1.39 16.92
N ALA A 13 15.35 -0.98 17.14
CA ALA A 13 16.00 -1.07 18.42
C ALA A 13 15.21 -0.37 19.56
N GLN A 14 14.41 0.63 19.25
CA GLN A 14 13.55 1.33 20.21
C GLN A 14 12.36 0.47 20.61
N LEU A 15 11.71 -0.20 19.67
CA LEU A 15 10.60 -1.10 19.96
C LEU A 15 11.08 -2.32 20.75
N GLN A 16 12.22 -2.89 20.38
CA GLN A 16 12.83 -3.99 21.14
C GLN A 16 13.23 -3.58 22.56
N ALA A 17 13.73 -2.37 22.75
CA ALA A 17 14.06 -1.83 24.07
C ALA A 17 12.81 -1.64 24.95
N ILE A 18 11.68 -1.24 24.37
CA ILE A 18 10.39 -1.14 25.07
C ILE A 18 9.87 -2.53 25.43
N LEU A 19 9.90 -3.49 24.51
CA LEU A 19 9.48 -4.87 24.75
C LEU A 19 10.33 -5.55 25.83
N ASN A 20 11.63 -5.36 25.83
CA ASN A 20 12.54 -5.90 26.84
C ASN A 20 12.28 -5.31 28.24
N LYS A 21 11.74 -4.10 28.34
CA LYS A 21 11.30 -3.49 29.60
C LYS A 21 9.94 -4.02 30.06
N ILE A 22 9.07 -4.40 29.14
CA ILE A 22 7.71 -4.88 29.42
C ILE A 22 7.71 -6.36 29.81
N GLN A 23 8.55 -7.18 29.18
CA GLN A 23 8.57 -8.64 29.39
C GLN A 23 8.80 -9.07 30.86
N PRO A 24 9.71 -8.46 31.63
CA PRO A 24 9.86 -8.77 33.06
C PRO A 24 8.63 -8.39 33.90
N LEU A 25 7.90 -7.34 33.49
CA LEU A 25 6.72 -6.85 34.21
C LEU A 25 5.52 -7.78 34.06
N VAL A 26 5.41 -8.47 32.93
CA VAL A 26 4.34 -9.44 32.62
C VAL A 26 4.60 -10.80 33.29
N THR A 27 5.86 -11.18 33.49
CA THR A 27 6.24 -12.50 34.03
C THR A 27 6.31 -12.57 35.55
N THR A 28 6.38 -11.44 36.27
CA THR A 28 6.58 -11.43 37.73
C THR A 28 5.30 -11.52 38.58
N GLY A 29 4.12 -11.67 37.96
CA GLY A 29 2.86 -11.84 38.70
C GLY A 29 2.49 -10.65 39.62
N SER A 30 2.99 -9.45 39.32
CA SER A 30 2.68 -8.24 40.08
C SER A 30 1.20 -7.93 40.07
N THR A 31 0.59 -7.79 41.23
CA THR A 31 -0.82 -7.36 41.41
C THR A 31 -0.99 -5.84 41.35
N ALA A 32 0.08 -5.09 41.17
CA ALA A 32 0.01 -3.64 40.99
C ALA A 32 -0.53 -3.32 39.57
N PRO A 33 -1.42 -2.33 39.42
CA PRO A 33 -1.87 -1.91 38.12
C PRO A 33 -0.67 -1.32 37.37
N LEU A 34 -0.08 -2.15 36.51
CA LEU A 34 0.96 -1.72 35.59
C LEU A 34 0.28 -0.79 34.58
N GLY A 35 0.90 0.33 34.25
CA GLY A 35 0.42 1.23 33.18
C GLY A 35 0.49 0.57 31.79
N PHE A 36 0.32 -0.77 31.74
CA PHE A 36 0.27 -1.58 30.53
C PHE A 36 -1.03 -2.37 30.51
N GLY A 37 -1.74 -2.35 29.37
CA GLY A 37 -2.96 -3.10 29.17
C GLY A 37 -3.12 -3.56 27.72
N TYR A 38 -3.81 -4.70 27.56
CA TYR A 38 -4.25 -5.17 26.25
C TYR A 38 -5.76 -5.31 26.23
N GLY A 39 -6.38 -4.91 25.11
CA GLY A 39 -7.81 -5.07 24.91
C GLY A 39 -8.20 -5.16 23.44
N VAL A 40 -9.42 -5.62 23.21
CA VAL A 40 -10.01 -5.73 21.88
C VAL A 40 -11.15 -4.71 21.76
N CYS A 41 -11.07 -3.87 20.73
CA CYS A 41 -12.08 -2.86 20.42
C CYS A 41 -12.94 -3.32 19.23
N GLU A 42 -14.19 -3.63 19.50
CA GLU A 42 -15.17 -4.08 18.50
C GLU A 42 -16.06 -2.92 17.99
N THR A 43 -15.82 -1.69 18.44
CA THR A 43 -16.58 -0.52 18.00
C THR A 43 -16.55 -0.37 16.50
N ALA A 44 -17.71 -0.17 15.87
CA ALA A 44 -17.85 -0.03 14.42
C ALA A 44 -16.91 1.04 13.84
N GLY A 45 -16.44 0.81 12.61
CA GLY A 45 -15.45 1.67 11.94
C GLY A 45 -15.87 3.12 11.81
N ALA A 46 -17.16 3.36 11.47
CA ALA A 46 -17.75 4.69 11.29
C ALA A 46 -17.98 5.46 12.61
N THR A 47 -17.88 4.81 13.77
CA THR A 47 -18.02 5.46 15.07
C THR A 47 -16.67 6.04 15.49
N ALA A 48 -16.58 7.36 15.62
CA ALA A 48 -15.33 8.01 16.03
C ALA A 48 -14.98 7.71 17.50
N ALA A 49 -15.96 7.64 18.40
CA ALA A 49 -15.74 7.29 19.81
C ALA A 49 -15.60 5.77 19.97
N LYS A 50 -14.35 5.31 20.09
CA LYS A 50 -14.01 3.90 20.33
C LYS A 50 -14.06 3.58 21.82
N THR A 51 -14.46 2.34 22.15
CA THR A 51 -14.49 1.85 23.53
C THR A 51 -13.76 0.52 23.64
N VAL A 52 -13.03 0.34 24.71
CA VAL A 52 -12.33 -0.92 25.02
C VAL A 52 -12.39 -1.21 26.52
N SER A 53 -12.58 -2.49 26.85
CA SER A 53 -12.43 -2.99 28.21
C SER A 53 -11.11 -3.75 28.36
N MET A 54 -10.37 -3.46 29.42
CA MET A 54 -9.07 -4.08 29.70
C MET A 54 -9.04 -4.54 31.16
N THR A 55 -8.70 -5.81 31.36
CA THR A 55 -8.55 -6.37 32.72
C THR A 55 -7.30 -5.82 33.41
N ASN A 56 -7.44 -5.45 34.69
CA ASN A 56 -6.34 -4.99 35.55
C ASN A 56 -5.55 -3.77 35.00
N THR A 57 -6.19 -2.95 34.17
CA THR A 57 -5.55 -1.76 33.57
C THR A 57 -6.13 -0.50 34.16
N VAL A 58 -5.27 0.33 34.73
CA VAL A 58 -5.56 1.70 35.15
C VAL A 58 -4.77 2.65 34.25
N LEU A 59 -5.46 3.57 33.58
CA LEU A 59 -4.80 4.60 32.78
C LEU A 59 -4.08 5.59 33.68
N THR A 60 -2.75 5.59 33.59
CA THR A 60 -1.88 6.57 34.22
C THR A 60 -1.05 7.28 33.17
N PRO A 61 -0.75 8.59 33.34
CA PRO A 61 0.18 9.27 32.44
C PRO A 61 1.52 8.54 32.35
N GLY A 62 2.01 8.30 31.12
CA GLY A 62 3.19 7.48 30.84
C GLY A 62 2.87 5.99 30.63
N GLY A 63 1.64 5.55 30.90
CA GLY A 63 1.22 4.17 30.66
C GLY A 63 1.16 3.81 29.18
N ILE A 64 1.40 2.54 28.87
CA ILE A 64 1.35 1.99 27.51
C ILE A 64 0.19 0.99 27.44
N ILE A 65 -0.64 1.11 26.41
CA ILE A 65 -1.70 0.15 26.09
C ILE A 65 -1.58 -0.36 24.66
N ALA A 66 -1.95 -1.60 24.45
CA ALA A 66 -2.13 -2.19 23.13
C ALA A 66 -3.61 -2.49 22.90
N VAL A 67 -4.18 -2.01 21.82
CA VAL A 67 -5.59 -2.22 21.46
C VAL A 67 -5.67 -2.84 20.09
N ASN A 68 -6.28 -4.02 19.98
CA ASN A 68 -6.67 -4.60 18.71
C ASN A 68 -8.01 -4.00 18.26
N PHE A 69 -7.99 -3.24 17.17
CA PHE A 69 -9.18 -2.70 16.53
C PHE A 69 -9.69 -3.69 15.48
N VAL A 70 -10.77 -4.40 15.80
CA VAL A 70 -11.38 -5.39 14.89
C VAL A 70 -11.91 -4.75 13.61
N ASN A 71 -12.39 -3.51 13.71
CA ASN A 71 -12.95 -2.76 12.58
C ASN A 71 -12.01 -1.63 12.13
N ALA A 72 -11.86 -1.45 10.82
CA ALA A 72 -11.10 -0.34 10.23
C ALA A 72 -11.68 1.02 10.64
N PHE A 73 -10.83 2.06 10.75
CA PHE A 73 -11.29 3.42 11.03
C PHE A 73 -11.81 4.08 9.75
N THR A 74 -13.12 4.27 9.67
CA THR A 74 -13.77 5.00 8.58
C THR A 74 -14.31 6.37 9.05
N ALA A 75 -14.08 6.74 10.31
CA ALA A 75 -14.34 8.06 10.87
C ALA A 75 -13.02 8.82 11.08
N SER A 76 -13.05 10.14 10.91
CA SER A 76 -11.90 11.03 11.22
C SER A 76 -11.81 11.31 12.72
N SER A 77 -10.57 11.65 13.17
CA SER A 77 -10.31 12.09 14.54
C SER A 77 -10.86 11.15 15.63
N PRO A 78 -10.53 9.85 15.59
CA PRO A 78 -11.06 8.91 16.56
C PRO A 78 -10.60 9.23 17.98
N THR A 79 -11.46 8.89 18.93
CA THR A 79 -11.18 8.95 20.37
C THR A 79 -11.28 7.56 20.98
N LEU A 80 -10.64 7.33 22.12
CA LEU A 80 -10.69 6.06 22.83
C LEU A 80 -11.11 6.27 24.30
N SER A 81 -12.05 5.48 24.75
CA SER A 81 -12.42 5.29 26.16
C SER A 81 -11.95 3.91 26.61
N VAL A 82 -11.19 3.84 27.68
CA VAL A 82 -10.71 2.60 28.29
C VAL A 82 -11.44 2.41 29.61
N ASN A 83 -12.08 1.26 29.81
CA ASN A 83 -12.80 0.91 31.05
C ASN A 83 -13.83 1.98 31.49
N GLY A 84 -14.51 2.60 30.54
CA GLY A 84 -15.51 3.65 30.83
C GLY A 84 -14.92 5.02 31.18
N SER A 85 -13.62 5.22 31.05
CA SER A 85 -12.98 6.53 31.21
C SER A 85 -13.50 7.55 30.20
N ALA A 86 -13.29 8.84 30.47
CA ALA A 86 -13.55 9.88 29.49
C ALA A 86 -12.77 9.62 28.19
N ALA A 87 -13.45 9.65 27.04
CA ALA A 87 -12.83 9.41 25.75
C ALA A 87 -11.73 10.46 25.44
N LYS A 88 -10.58 10.00 25.02
CA LYS A 88 -9.41 10.83 24.70
C LYS A 88 -8.99 10.66 23.24
N PRO A 89 -8.45 11.71 22.58
CA PRO A 89 -8.02 11.62 21.19
C PRO A 89 -6.93 10.56 20.97
N ILE A 90 -7.02 9.85 19.83
CA ILE A 90 -5.92 9.02 19.32
C ILE A 90 -5.11 9.87 18.37
N LYS A 91 -3.81 10.00 18.60
CA LYS A 91 -2.87 10.82 17.84
C LYS A 91 -1.76 9.97 17.23
N ILE A 92 -1.36 10.32 16.01
CA ILE A 92 -0.19 9.77 15.35
C ILE A 92 0.74 10.91 14.95
N TYR A 93 2.01 10.86 15.36
CA TYR A 93 2.98 11.95 15.16
C TYR A 93 2.45 13.32 15.61
N GLY A 94 1.71 13.36 16.73
CA GLY A 94 1.11 14.59 17.27
C GLY A 94 -0.17 15.08 16.57
N ASN A 95 -0.53 14.51 15.43
CA ASN A 95 -1.72 14.86 14.66
C ASN A 95 -2.91 13.95 14.97
N ALA A 96 -4.12 14.39 14.64
CA ALA A 96 -5.30 13.50 14.70
C ALA A 96 -5.08 12.28 13.79
N MET A 97 -5.52 11.10 14.26
CA MET A 97 -5.46 9.88 13.46
C MET A 97 -6.30 10.05 12.19
N PRO A 98 -5.72 9.93 11.00
CA PRO A 98 -6.47 10.04 9.75
C PRO A 98 -7.47 8.89 9.57
N MET A 99 -8.54 9.15 8.85
CA MET A 99 -9.45 8.11 8.36
C MET A 99 -8.70 7.13 7.44
N GLY A 100 -9.02 5.85 7.52
CA GLY A 100 -8.38 4.80 6.70
C GLY A 100 -6.98 4.36 7.16
N LYS A 101 -6.37 5.03 8.16
CA LYS A 101 -5.03 4.68 8.66
C LYS A 101 -4.99 3.39 9.49
N VAL A 102 -6.11 3.00 10.07
CA VAL A 102 -6.26 1.79 10.88
C VAL A 102 -7.17 0.82 10.14
N HIS A 103 -6.61 -0.28 9.66
CA HIS A 103 -7.35 -1.36 9.00
C HIS A 103 -8.01 -2.28 10.03
N ALA A 104 -8.89 -3.17 9.57
CA ALA A 104 -9.46 -4.19 10.44
C ALA A 104 -8.36 -5.08 11.04
N ASN A 105 -8.57 -5.50 12.29
CA ASN A 105 -7.62 -6.33 13.05
C ASN A 105 -6.21 -5.70 13.23
N THR A 106 -6.16 -4.36 13.33
CA THR A 106 -4.93 -3.64 13.60
C THR A 106 -4.73 -3.45 15.09
N ILE A 107 -3.56 -3.81 15.60
CA ILE A 107 -3.14 -3.49 16.96
C ILE A 107 -2.40 -2.15 16.96
N LEU A 108 -2.94 -1.17 17.69
CA LEU A 108 -2.22 0.06 18.02
C LEU A 108 -1.58 -0.09 19.39
N VAL A 109 -0.28 0.12 19.47
CA VAL A 109 0.43 0.31 20.73
C VAL A 109 0.52 1.81 20.98
N MET A 110 0.00 2.27 22.10
CA MET A 110 -0.17 3.69 22.40
C MET A 110 0.35 4.02 23.79
N ASN A 111 1.00 5.19 23.90
CA ASN A 111 1.30 5.82 25.18
C ASN A 111 0.19 6.79 25.56
N TYR A 112 -0.29 6.73 26.79
CA TYR A 112 -1.24 7.70 27.35
C TYR A 112 -0.47 8.80 28.10
N ASP A 113 -0.61 10.06 27.69
CA ASP A 113 0.09 11.21 28.33
C ASP A 113 -0.75 11.95 29.37
N GLY A 114 -1.97 11.47 29.68
CA GLY A 114 -2.94 12.12 30.54
C GLY A 114 -4.02 12.88 29.77
N THR A 115 -3.77 13.25 28.52
CA THR A 115 -4.69 14.05 27.68
C THR A 115 -5.11 13.33 26.41
N GLN A 116 -4.24 12.48 25.86
CA GLN A 116 -4.42 11.78 24.59
C GLN A 116 -3.65 10.45 24.56
N PHE A 117 -4.00 9.62 23.57
CA PHE A 117 -3.26 8.40 23.25
C PHE A 117 -2.33 8.67 22.06
N ASN A 118 -1.03 8.59 22.25
CA ASN A 118 -0.03 8.78 21.21
C ASN A 118 0.39 7.42 20.67
N VAL A 119 0.12 7.16 19.39
CA VAL A 119 0.51 5.91 18.73
C VAL A 119 2.03 5.84 18.62
N ILE A 120 2.60 4.75 19.15
CA ILE A 120 4.04 4.45 19.10
C ILE A 120 4.35 3.29 18.18
N ALA A 121 3.41 2.37 17.96
CA ALA A 121 3.52 1.32 16.95
C ALA A 121 2.14 0.95 16.39
N ILE A 122 2.14 0.56 15.11
CA ILE A 122 0.97 0.02 14.41
C ILE A 122 1.35 -1.38 13.93
N GLN A 123 0.62 -2.39 14.41
CA GLN A 123 0.73 -3.74 13.91
C GLN A 123 -0.61 -4.12 13.26
N SER A 124 -0.66 -4.05 11.96
CA SER A 124 -1.80 -4.60 11.22
C SER A 124 -1.73 -6.12 11.31
N GLN A 125 -2.73 -6.73 11.95
CA GLN A 125 -3.02 -8.14 11.76
C GLN A 125 -3.89 -8.27 10.50
N THR A 126 -3.38 -7.80 9.38
CA THR A 126 -3.98 -8.19 8.12
C THR A 126 -3.88 -9.71 8.02
N ALA A 127 -4.96 -10.38 7.66
CA ALA A 127 -4.82 -11.68 7.04
C ALA A 127 -3.68 -11.53 6.03
N ALA A 128 -2.73 -12.46 6.05
CA ALA A 128 -1.58 -12.39 5.13
C ALA A 128 -2.10 -11.95 3.76
N ALA A 129 -1.46 -10.94 3.18
CA ALA A 129 -1.88 -10.45 1.86
C ALA A 129 -2.09 -11.67 0.96
N PRO A 130 -3.14 -11.73 0.15
CA PRO A 130 -3.33 -12.84 -0.76
C PRO A 130 -2.04 -13.12 -1.52
N THR A 131 -1.73 -14.38 -1.75
CA THR A 131 -0.51 -14.79 -2.47
C THR A 131 -0.34 -13.93 -3.73
N GLY A 132 0.85 -13.35 -3.92
CA GLY A 132 1.15 -12.47 -5.04
C GLY A 132 0.82 -10.99 -4.81
N PHE A 133 0.45 -10.60 -3.59
CA PHE A 133 0.21 -9.20 -3.22
C PHE A 133 0.98 -8.78 -1.96
N VAL A 134 1.37 -7.52 -1.92
CA VAL A 134 2.06 -6.88 -0.79
C VAL A 134 1.16 -5.82 -0.17
N ASP A 135 0.99 -5.88 1.14
CA ASP A 135 0.44 -4.80 1.94
C ASP A 135 1.58 -3.83 2.32
N LEU A 136 1.57 -2.65 1.71
CA LEU A 136 2.49 -1.57 2.05
C LEU A 136 1.94 -0.67 3.18
N ALA A 137 0.79 -1.01 3.75
CA ALA A 137 0.08 -0.23 4.77
C ALA A 137 -0.12 1.24 4.38
N LEU A 138 -0.31 1.52 3.09
CA LEU A 138 -0.54 2.87 2.60
C LEU A 138 -1.91 3.38 3.05
N PRO A 139 -2.13 4.72 3.12
CA PRO A 139 -3.40 5.30 3.54
C PRO A 139 -4.63 4.81 2.78
N SER A 140 -4.50 4.49 1.49
CA SER A 140 -5.57 3.91 0.67
C SER A 140 -5.99 2.51 1.11
N GLY A 141 -5.11 1.77 1.80
CA GLY A 141 -5.32 0.38 2.17
C GLY A 141 -5.18 -0.61 1.01
N LEU A 142 -4.71 -0.16 -0.14
CA LEU A 142 -4.54 -1.01 -1.31
C LEU A 142 -3.41 -2.02 -1.12
N LEU A 143 -3.65 -3.22 -1.61
CA LEU A 143 -2.63 -4.23 -1.81
C LEU A 143 -2.07 -4.09 -3.22
N TRP A 144 -0.75 -4.14 -3.34
CA TRP A 144 -0.04 -4.05 -4.62
C TRP A 144 0.39 -5.42 -5.09
N CYS A 145 0.12 -5.77 -6.33
CA CYS A 145 0.60 -7.03 -6.90
C CYS A 145 2.13 -7.07 -6.90
N GLU A 146 2.72 -8.19 -6.51
CA GLU A 146 4.18 -8.38 -6.47
C GLU A 146 4.84 -8.30 -7.85
N HIS A 147 4.11 -8.68 -8.90
CA HIS A 147 4.60 -8.75 -10.27
C HIS A 147 3.70 -8.01 -11.26
N ASN A 148 4.22 -7.74 -12.45
CA ASN A 148 3.50 -7.10 -13.54
C ASN A 148 2.40 -8.02 -14.08
N VAL A 149 1.36 -7.46 -14.68
CA VAL A 149 0.33 -8.25 -15.37
C VAL A 149 0.96 -9.12 -16.46
N GLY A 150 0.70 -10.43 -16.42
CA GLY A 150 1.29 -11.41 -17.32
C GLY A 150 2.69 -11.90 -16.94
N ALA A 151 3.24 -11.45 -15.80
CA ALA A 151 4.48 -11.97 -15.22
C ALA A 151 4.18 -13.04 -14.15
N SER A 152 5.14 -13.92 -13.88
CA SER A 152 5.10 -14.95 -12.85
C SER A 152 5.99 -14.61 -11.65
N THR A 153 6.95 -13.70 -11.85
CA THR A 153 7.89 -13.23 -10.83
C THR A 153 7.96 -11.72 -10.76
N PRO A 154 8.44 -11.12 -9.66
CA PRO A 154 8.61 -9.67 -9.55
C PRO A 154 9.58 -9.06 -10.56
N TYR A 155 10.45 -9.87 -11.16
CA TYR A 155 11.56 -9.45 -12.00
C TYR A 155 11.24 -9.48 -13.51
N GLU A 156 10.13 -10.11 -13.89
CA GLU A 156 9.70 -10.17 -15.29
C GLU A 156 8.99 -8.89 -15.72
N ASP A 157 9.21 -8.50 -16.98
CA ASP A 157 8.57 -7.32 -17.57
C ASP A 157 7.03 -7.45 -17.64
N GLY A 158 6.53 -8.70 -17.75
CA GLY A 158 5.13 -9.00 -18.00
C GLY A 158 4.72 -8.61 -19.41
N LEU A 159 3.45 -8.26 -19.56
CA LEU A 159 2.87 -7.83 -20.83
C LEU A 159 2.86 -6.31 -20.93
N TYR A 160 2.97 -5.82 -22.16
CA TYR A 160 2.84 -4.41 -22.54
C TYR A 160 1.46 -4.16 -23.12
N PHE A 161 0.84 -3.06 -22.73
CA PHE A 161 -0.51 -2.68 -23.11
C PHE A 161 -0.53 -1.26 -23.65
N SER A 162 -1.27 -1.00 -24.72
CA SER A 162 -1.69 0.36 -25.02
C SER A 162 -2.74 0.80 -23.99
N TRP A 163 -2.81 2.10 -23.66
CA TRP A 163 -3.72 2.60 -22.64
C TRP A 163 -5.19 2.33 -23.01
N GLY A 164 -5.90 1.60 -22.14
CA GLY A 164 -7.27 1.16 -22.36
C GLY A 164 -7.42 -0.07 -23.28
N ASN A 165 -6.30 -0.73 -23.63
CA ASN A 165 -6.34 -2.04 -24.29
C ASN A 165 -6.10 -3.14 -23.26
N VAL A 166 -6.87 -4.20 -23.32
CA VAL A 166 -6.78 -5.34 -22.39
C VAL A 166 -5.99 -6.52 -22.98
N THR A 167 -5.70 -6.47 -24.29
CA THR A 167 -4.82 -7.44 -24.93
C THR A 167 -3.37 -7.01 -24.70
N GLY A 168 -2.63 -7.84 -24.01
CA GLY A 168 -1.20 -7.59 -23.72
C GLY A 168 -0.31 -8.30 -24.72
N HIS A 169 0.90 -7.76 -24.90
CA HIS A 169 1.92 -8.23 -25.84
C HIS A 169 3.25 -8.40 -25.14
N THR A 170 4.04 -9.41 -25.52
CA THR A 170 5.41 -9.59 -24.98
C THR A 170 6.36 -8.56 -25.58
N GLY A 171 7.59 -8.52 -25.08
CA GLY A 171 8.64 -7.60 -25.58
C GLY A 171 9.02 -7.82 -27.05
N ASP A 172 8.76 -9.01 -27.60
CA ASP A 172 9.30 -9.52 -28.87
C ASP A 172 8.30 -10.25 -29.77
N ASP A 173 6.99 -10.14 -29.50
CA ASP A 173 5.94 -10.83 -30.30
C ASP A 173 5.68 -10.20 -31.68
N GLY A 174 6.40 -9.12 -32.02
CA GLY A 174 6.26 -8.45 -33.31
C GLY A 174 5.02 -7.57 -33.45
N TYR A 175 4.19 -7.45 -32.42
CA TYR A 175 3.02 -6.57 -32.44
C TYR A 175 3.42 -5.11 -32.64
N ASP A 176 2.75 -4.40 -33.54
CA ASP A 176 3.00 -2.98 -33.84
C ASP A 176 2.09 -2.08 -32.99
N PHE A 177 2.70 -1.42 -32.00
CA PHE A 177 2.03 -0.42 -31.16
C PHE A 177 1.82 0.92 -31.85
N GLY A 178 2.41 1.12 -33.03
CA GLY A 178 2.43 2.40 -33.71
C GLY A 178 3.49 3.37 -33.21
N THR A 179 3.71 4.41 -33.98
CA THR A 179 4.74 5.44 -33.74
C THR A 179 4.23 6.87 -33.80
N SER A 180 2.95 7.07 -34.07
CA SER A 180 2.31 8.39 -34.19
C SER A 180 0.96 8.44 -33.52
N ASN A 181 0.40 9.66 -33.35
CA ASN A 181 -0.96 9.87 -32.85
C ASN A 181 -2.05 9.46 -33.84
N GLU A 182 -1.69 9.11 -35.08
CA GLU A 182 -2.58 8.65 -36.11
C GLU A 182 -2.53 7.14 -36.24
N GLY A 183 -3.57 6.50 -36.67
CA GLY A 183 -3.61 5.07 -36.91
C GLY A 183 -3.83 4.22 -35.62
N PRO A 184 -2.80 3.57 -35.02
CA PRO A 184 -3.01 2.64 -33.91
C PRO A 184 -3.68 3.25 -32.69
N TYR A 185 -3.41 4.53 -32.39
CA TYR A 185 -4.10 5.26 -31.34
C TYR A 185 -5.62 5.30 -31.58
N ALA A 186 -6.06 5.59 -32.80
CA ALA A 186 -7.48 5.62 -33.13
C ALA A 186 -8.12 4.22 -33.15
N GLN A 187 -7.33 3.15 -33.14
CA GLN A 187 -7.79 1.76 -33.16
C GLN A 187 -7.76 1.10 -31.78
N THR A 188 -7.15 1.73 -30.76
CA THR A 188 -7.18 1.16 -29.40
C THR A 188 -8.56 1.34 -28.79
N PRO A 189 -9.07 0.33 -28.04
CA PRO A 189 -10.35 0.48 -27.35
C PRO A 189 -10.39 1.72 -26.44
N GLY A 190 -9.25 2.07 -25.83
CA GLY A 190 -9.10 3.26 -24.98
C GLY A 190 -9.24 4.59 -25.71
N ALA A 191 -9.14 4.63 -27.06
CA ALA A 191 -9.29 5.86 -27.84
C ALA A 191 -10.68 6.50 -27.67
N ALA A 192 -11.71 5.70 -27.43
CA ALA A 192 -13.08 6.16 -27.19
C ALA A 192 -13.31 6.74 -25.79
N LEU A 193 -12.37 6.55 -24.83
CA LEU A 193 -12.53 6.99 -23.46
C LEU A 193 -12.29 8.51 -23.34
N THR A 194 -13.27 9.20 -22.77
CA THR A 194 -13.21 10.63 -22.42
C THR A 194 -12.99 10.88 -20.93
N GLY A 195 -12.81 9.81 -20.14
CA GLY A 195 -12.57 9.80 -18.71
C GLY A 195 -11.57 8.70 -18.31
N ASN A 196 -11.40 8.50 -17.04
CA ASN A 196 -10.56 7.42 -16.50
C ASN A 196 -11.05 6.05 -16.98
N ILE A 197 -10.13 5.08 -17.04
CA ILE A 197 -10.47 3.68 -17.33
C ILE A 197 -11.41 3.18 -16.24
N PRO A 198 -12.60 2.68 -16.59
CA PRO A 198 -13.52 2.09 -15.63
C PRO A 198 -13.03 0.71 -15.17
N THR A 199 -13.31 0.36 -13.93
CA THR A 199 -12.85 -0.91 -13.29
C THR A 199 -13.68 -2.14 -13.71
N ASN A 200 -14.26 -2.17 -14.89
CA ASN A 200 -15.18 -3.21 -15.36
C ASN A 200 -14.53 -4.31 -16.24
N GLY A 201 -13.23 -4.20 -16.50
CA GLY A 201 -12.49 -5.15 -17.34
C GLY A 201 -12.62 -4.97 -18.85
N THR A 202 -13.43 -4.03 -19.34
CA THR A 202 -13.53 -3.72 -20.79
C THR A 202 -12.27 -2.98 -21.27
N TYR A 203 -11.72 -2.10 -20.43
CA TYR A 203 -10.58 -1.25 -20.74
C TYR A 203 -9.45 -1.37 -19.70
N ASP A 204 -9.71 -2.00 -18.56
CA ASP A 204 -8.77 -2.20 -17.48
C ASP A 204 -8.00 -3.50 -17.69
N ALA A 205 -6.71 -3.40 -18.07
CA ALA A 205 -5.86 -4.54 -18.38
C ALA A 205 -5.63 -5.43 -17.14
N ALA A 206 -5.53 -4.87 -15.96
CA ALA A 206 -5.37 -5.67 -14.74
C ALA A 206 -6.65 -6.43 -14.41
N ARG A 207 -7.81 -5.76 -14.46
CA ARG A 207 -9.11 -6.40 -14.23
C ARG A 207 -9.39 -7.51 -15.23
N HIS A 208 -9.07 -7.28 -16.49
CA HIS A 208 -9.32 -8.26 -17.54
C HIS A 208 -8.48 -9.52 -17.38
N ASN A 209 -7.17 -9.35 -17.12
CA ASN A 209 -6.21 -10.44 -17.13
C ASN A 209 -6.10 -11.17 -15.78
N MET A 210 -6.43 -10.51 -14.66
CA MET A 210 -6.29 -11.05 -13.32
C MET A 210 -7.63 -11.28 -12.60
N GLY A 211 -8.73 -10.74 -13.14
CA GLY A 211 -10.06 -10.87 -12.53
C GLY A 211 -10.30 -9.88 -11.38
N ALA A 212 -11.50 -9.95 -10.79
CA ALA A 212 -11.87 -9.17 -9.62
C ALA A 212 -11.16 -9.72 -8.36
N PRO A 213 -10.73 -8.86 -7.42
CA PRO A 213 -10.92 -7.40 -7.33
C PRO A 213 -9.82 -6.57 -8.02
N CYS A 214 -8.86 -7.19 -8.71
CA CYS A 214 -7.73 -6.50 -9.33
C CYS A 214 -8.16 -5.40 -10.30
N ARG A 215 -7.39 -4.33 -10.36
CA ARG A 215 -7.56 -3.20 -11.29
C ARG A 215 -6.23 -2.47 -11.52
N MET A 216 -6.19 -1.63 -12.52
CA MET A 216 -5.09 -0.68 -12.70
C MET A 216 -5.12 0.39 -11.60
N PRO A 217 -3.96 0.83 -11.08
CA PRO A 217 -3.90 1.94 -10.14
C PRO A 217 -4.24 3.26 -10.85
N THR A 218 -4.76 4.21 -10.08
CA THR A 218 -4.91 5.60 -10.51
C THR A 218 -3.58 6.37 -10.37
N VAL A 219 -3.48 7.55 -10.99
CA VAL A 219 -2.33 8.44 -10.79
C VAL A 219 -2.17 8.86 -9.33
N GLY A 220 -3.28 9.08 -8.62
CA GLY A 220 -3.25 9.41 -7.18
C GLY A 220 -2.65 8.31 -6.33
N GLU A 221 -2.88 7.05 -6.67
CA GLU A 221 -2.31 5.88 -5.96
C GLU A 221 -0.80 5.71 -6.25
N PHE A 222 -0.33 6.02 -7.46
CA PHE A 222 1.11 6.13 -7.72
C PHE A 222 1.76 7.31 -6.98
N GLN A 223 1.07 8.43 -6.85
CA GLN A 223 1.53 9.56 -6.03
C GLN A 223 1.61 9.18 -4.55
N GLU A 224 0.62 8.44 -4.04
CA GLU A 224 0.62 7.92 -2.68
C GLU A 224 1.80 6.95 -2.46
N LEU A 225 2.00 5.97 -3.36
CA LEU A 225 3.14 5.05 -3.32
C LEU A 225 4.47 5.82 -3.22
N ASN A 226 4.68 6.81 -4.10
CA ASN A 226 5.90 7.60 -4.10
C ASN A 226 6.05 8.50 -2.86
N ALA A 227 4.94 8.98 -2.29
CA ALA A 227 4.97 9.85 -1.11
C ALA A 227 5.16 9.10 0.20
N GLN A 228 4.71 7.84 0.29
CA GLN A 228 4.71 7.05 1.53
C GLN A 228 5.83 6.01 1.61
N CYS A 229 6.53 5.77 0.51
CA CYS A 229 7.64 4.83 0.45
C CYS A 229 8.97 5.56 0.22
N ASP A 230 10.04 4.98 0.74
CA ASP A 230 11.39 5.25 0.25
C ASP A 230 11.57 4.52 -1.06
N SER A 231 12.19 5.16 -2.05
CA SER A 231 12.41 4.54 -3.35
C SER A 231 13.88 4.50 -3.71
N GLU A 232 14.36 3.33 -4.09
CA GLU A 232 15.76 3.07 -4.43
C GLU A 232 15.87 2.44 -5.82
N TRP A 233 16.83 2.93 -6.63
CA TRP A 233 17.22 2.24 -7.84
C TRP A 233 18.17 1.10 -7.48
N THR A 234 17.82 -0.11 -7.86
CA THR A 234 18.57 -1.30 -7.49
C THR A 234 18.55 -2.34 -8.62
N ASP A 235 19.37 -3.35 -8.50
CA ASP A 235 19.32 -4.57 -9.29
C ASP A 235 18.87 -5.72 -8.40
N GLU A 236 17.85 -6.45 -8.83
CA GLU A 236 17.33 -7.61 -8.13
C GLU A 236 17.21 -8.78 -9.12
N ASP A 237 17.85 -9.87 -8.77
CA ASP A 237 17.93 -11.07 -9.62
C ASP A 237 18.48 -10.77 -11.05
N GLY A 238 19.42 -9.82 -11.15
CA GLY A 238 19.98 -9.38 -12.44
C GLY A 238 19.09 -8.44 -13.25
N VAL A 239 18.02 -7.92 -12.65
CA VAL A 239 17.08 -7.01 -13.30
C VAL A 239 17.13 -5.64 -12.64
N ALA A 240 17.53 -4.63 -13.42
CA ALA A 240 17.52 -3.24 -12.96
C ALA A 240 16.07 -2.75 -12.79
N GLY A 241 15.83 -1.98 -11.73
CA GLY A 241 14.51 -1.46 -11.44
C GLY A 241 14.48 -0.53 -10.24
N ARG A 242 13.32 -0.33 -9.71
CA ARG A 242 13.14 0.50 -8.52
C ARG A 242 12.35 -0.24 -7.44
N ARG A 243 12.94 -0.32 -6.25
CA ARG A 243 12.27 -0.81 -5.05
C ARG A 243 11.58 0.35 -4.33
N PHE A 244 10.35 0.15 -3.93
CA PHE A 244 9.59 1.05 -3.05
C PHE A 244 9.40 0.35 -1.71
N THR A 245 9.94 0.92 -0.64
CA THR A 245 9.85 0.38 0.72
C THR A 245 8.96 1.28 1.58
N SER A 246 7.88 0.72 2.10
CA SER A 246 6.95 1.46 2.95
C SER A 246 7.62 1.98 4.22
N ARG A 247 7.49 3.28 4.49
CA ARG A 247 7.92 3.89 5.75
C ARG A 247 7.02 3.53 6.93
N ILE A 248 5.92 2.81 6.68
CA ILE A 248 4.91 2.49 7.68
C ILE A 248 5.15 1.11 8.27
N ASN A 249 5.35 0.08 7.43
CA ASN A 249 5.50 -1.30 7.87
C ASN A 249 6.80 -1.97 7.40
N GLY A 250 7.64 -1.30 6.58
CA GLY A 250 8.89 -1.82 6.07
C GLY A 250 8.74 -2.82 4.90
N ASN A 251 7.52 -3.20 4.52
CA ASN A 251 7.30 -4.05 3.36
C ASN A 251 7.70 -3.32 2.08
N SER A 252 8.17 -4.07 1.10
CA SER A 252 8.65 -3.48 -0.14
C SER A 252 8.10 -4.17 -1.38
N ILE A 253 8.09 -3.45 -2.49
CA ILE A 253 7.70 -3.94 -3.80
C ILE A 253 8.72 -3.49 -4.83
N PHE A 254 9.09 -4.38 -5.74
CA PHE A 254 10.02 -4.09 -6.84
C PHE A 254 9.28 -3.86 -8.15
N PHE A 255 9.69 -2.83 -8.87
CA PHE A 255 9.20 -2.49 -10.21
C PHE A 255 10.36 -2.61 -11.20
N PRO A 256 10.40 -3.61 -12.10
CA PRO A 256 11.41 -3.72 -13.13
C PRO A 256 11.46 -2.48 -14.04
N ALA A 257 12.65 -2.14 -14.51
CA ALA A 257 12.82 -1.14 -15.56
C ALA A 257 12.48 -1.74 -16.94
N SER A 258 11.22 -2.08 -17.13
CA SER A 258 10.68 -2.82 -18.29
C SER A 258 10.79 -2.06 -19.61
N GLY A 259 11.14 -0.75 -19.58
CA GLY A 259 11.11 0.09 -20.79
C GLY A 259 9.69 0.32 -21.33
N TYR A 260 9.59 0.46 -22.65
CA TYR A 260 8.31 0.64 -23.36
C TYR A 260 8.38 0.10 -24.79
N ARG A 261 7.21 -0.23 -25.34
CA ARG A 261 7.04 -0.61 -26.74
C ARG A 261 6.55 0.59 -27.57
N SER A 262 7.13 0.77 -28.78
CA SER A 262 6.69 1.72 -29.81
C SER A 262 6.96 1.13 -31.19
N GLY A 263 5.99 1.16 -32.08
CA GLY A 263 6.06 0.33 -33.26
C GLY A 263 6.23 -1.14 -32.85
N THR A 264 7.09 -1.85 -33.51
CA THR A 264 7.47 -3.24 -33.15
C THR A 264 8.65 -3.32 -32.18
N GLY A 265 9.23 -2.16 -31.80
CA GLY A 265 10.45 -2.12 -30.98
C GLY A 265 10.19 -2.03 -29.48
N LEU A 266 11.14 -2.56 -28.69
CA LEU A 266 11.26 -2.38 -27.24
C LEU A 266 12.41 -1.42 -26.96
N SER A 267 12.16 -0.36 -26.20
CA SER A 267 13.11 0.70 -25.90
C SER A 267 13.28 0.90 -24.40
N ASN A 268 14.47 1.35 -23.98
CA ASN A 268 14.81 1.73 -22.59
C ASN A 268 14.64 0.62 -21.54
N ARG A 269 14.53 -0.64 -21.93
CA ARG A 269 14.58 -1.77 -21.00
C ARG A 269 15.89 -1.74 -20.20
N GLY A 270 15.83 -1.97 -18.90
CA GLY A 270 16.96 -1.88 -17.98
C GLY A 270 17.37 -0.45 -17.60
N SER A 271 16.71 0.58 -18.13
CA SER A 271 17.06 1.98 -17.87
C SER A 271 15.88 2.81 -17.36
N TYR A 272 14.66 2.49 -17.80
CA TYR A 272 13.43 3.18 -17.38
C TYR A 272 12.30 2.18 -17.11
N GLY A 273 11.48 2.49 -16.11
CA GLY A 273 10.17 1.87 -15.94
C GLY A 273 9.06 2.82 -16.36
N TYR A 274 8.06 2.29 -17.08
CA TYR A 274 6.84 2.97 -17.48
C TYR A 274 5.64 2.07 -17.15
N TYR A 275 4.72 2.57 -16.33
CA TYR A 275 3.59 1.81 -15.84
C TYR A 275 2.30 2.59 -16.01
N TRP A 276 1.37 2.09 -16.80
CA TRP A 276 0.09 2.75 -17.02
C TRP A 276 -0.72 2.87 -15.72
N SER A 277 -1.33 4.04 -15.54
CA SER A 277 -2.44 4.22 -14.60
C SER A 277 -3.78 4.19 -15.32
N ALA A 278 -4.86 3.98 -14.56
CA ALA A 278 -6.22 4.11 -15.07
C ALA A 278 -6.64 5.57 -15.36
N SER A 279 -5.82 6.55 -14.93
CA SER A 279 -6.18 7.97 -15.04
C SER A 279 -5.93 8.52 -16.42
N LEU A 280 -6.93 9.23 -16.93
CA LEU A 280 -6.84 9.99 -18.16
C LEU A 280 -6.02 11.26 -17.93
N TYR A 281 -5.12 11.59 -18.86
CA TYR A 281 -4.48 12.91 -18.92
C TYR A 281 -5.14 13.82 -19.95
N SER A 282 -5.30 13.32 -21.17
CA SER A 282 -5.96 14.04 -22.27
C SER A 282 -6.54 13.03 -23.28
N GLN A 283 -7.18 13.54 -24.31
CA GLN A 283 -7.72 12.71 -25.37
C GLN A 283 -6.67 11.81 -26.05
N THR A 284 -5.40 12.24 -26.07
CA THR A 284 -4.29 11.52 -26.70
C THR A 284 -3.31 10.88 -25.71
N HIS A 285 -3.39 11.23 -24.41
CA HIS A 285 -2.43 10.77 -23.41
C HIS A 285 -3.13 10.11 -22.21
N GLY A 286 -2.50 9.04 -21.70
CA GLY A 286 -2.79 8.45 -20.39
C GLY A 286 -1.75 8.86 -19.36
N CYS A 287 -2.14 8.90 -18.07
CA CYS A 287 -1.18 9.07 -16.98
C CYS A 287 -0.42 7.77 -16.73
N ASN A 288 0.84 7.90 -16.31
CA ASN A 288 1.68 6.76 -15.96
C ASN A 288 2.70 7.12 -14.86
N LEU A 289 3.14 6.09 -14.14
CA LEU A 289 4.36 6.16 -13.34
C LEU A 289 5.54 6.00 -14.27
N ARG A 290 6.53 6.92 -14.18
CA ARG A 290 7.83 6.81 -14.87
C ARG A 290 8.95 6.92 -13.86
N PHE A 291 9.97 6.08 -14.00
CA PHE A 291 11.18 6.18 -13.20
C PHE A 291 12.43 5.76 -13.98
N ASN A 292 13.58 6.15 -13.46
CA ASN A 292 14.92 5.73 -13.89
C ASN A 292 15.87 5.76 -12.68
N SER A 293 17.18 5.65 -12.89
CA SER A 293 18.19 5.72 -11.82
C SER A 293 18.23 7.07 -11.09
N THR A 294 17.76 8.16 -11.70
CA THR A 294 17.84 9.51 -11.12
C THR A 294 16.59 9.93 -10.36
N GLY A 295 15.42 9.27 -10.56
CA GLY A 295 14.22 9.64 -9.85
C GLY A 295 12.93 8.99 -10.34
N VAL A 296 11.84 9.41 -9.70
CA VAL A 296 10.47 8.94 -9.94
C VAL A 296 9.58 10.11 -10.31
N ASN A 297 8.79 9.95 -11.36
CA ASN A 297 7.66 10.82 -11.70
C ASN A 297 6.36 9.99 -11.64
N PRO A 298 5.58 10.08 -10.55
CA PRO A 298 4.37 9.29 -10.36
C PRO A 298 3.16 9.79 -11.17
N ALA A 299 3.28 10.96 -11.81
CA ALA A 299 2.21 11.62 -12.56
C ALA A 299 2.68 12.04 -13.96
N ASN A 300 3.54 11.24 -14.57
CA ASN A 300 3.95 11.42 -15.96
C ASN A 300 2.78 11.12 -16.89
N ASN A 301 2.85 11.56 -18.13
CA ASN A 301 1.88 11.22 -19.18
C ASN A 301 2.57 10.88 -20.48
N PHE A 302 1.92 10.02 -21.26
CA PHE A 302 2.44 9.56 -22.55
C PHE A 302 1.31 9.24 -23.51
N TYR A 303 1.59 9.23 -24.80
CA TYR A 303 0.62 8.86 -25.84
C TYR A 303 0.06 7.46 -25.60
N ARG A 304 -1.27 7.31 -25.73
CA ARG A 304 -2.01 6.07 -25.39
C ARG A 304 -1.59 4.86 -26.23
N PHE A 305 -1.01 5.06 -27.40
CA PHE A 305 -0.57 3.95 -28.26
C PHE A 305 0.67 3.24 -27.76
N TYR A 306 1.51 3.87 -26.92
CA TYR A 306 2.69 3.19 -26.38
C TYR A 306 2.32 1.96 -25.57
N GLY A 307 3.13 0.91 -25.71
CA GLY A 307 3.02 -0.29 -24.87
C GLY A 307 3.78 -0.12 -23.57
N PHE A 308 3.08 -0.05 -22.43
CA PHE A 308 3.66 0.01 -21.09
C PHE A 308 3.19 -1.18 -20.25
N SER A 309 4.01 -1.54 -19.27
CA SER A 309 3.63 -2.53 -18.25
C SER A 309 2.47 -2.02 -17.39
N VAL A 310 1.79 -2.95 -16.75
CA VAL A 310 0.72 -2.66 -15.78
C VAL A 310 1.04 -3.39 -14.48
N ARG A 311 0.99 -2.67 -13.36
CA ARG A 311 1.05 -3.23 -12.00
C ARG A 311 -0.33 -3.11 -11.37
N ALA A 312 -0.91 -4.27 -11.02
CA ALA A 312 -2.25 -4.31 -10.45
C ALA A 312 -2.28 -3.89 -8.97
N VAL A 313 -3.43 -3.38 -8.55
CA VAL A 313 -3.83 -3.18 -7.15
C VAL A 313 -5.18 -3.84 -6.88
N GLN A 314 -5.48 -4.11 -5.60
CA GLN A 314 -6.79 -4.57 -5.13
C GLN A 314 -7.16 -4.00 -3.75
#